data_62db0d1c192842f7b9fd9706ea1f2de2
#
_entry.id   62db0d1c192842f7b9fd9706ea1f2de2
#
_cell.length_a   1.000
_cell.length_b   1.000
_cell.length_c   1.000
_cell.angle_alpha   90.00
_cell.angle_beta   90.00
_cell.angle_gamma   90.00
#
_symmetry.space_group_name_H-M   'P 1'
#
loop_
_entity.id
_entity.type
_entity.pdbx_description
1 polymer ?
#
loop_
_entity_poly.entity_id
_entity_poly.type
_entity_poly.pdbx_seq_one_letter_code
_entity_poly.pdbx_strand_id
1 'polypeptide(L)'
;MSIKFVACALAGLLLASDAFAATPVSAQVEKPLMGKSLIDVGGVVWTCEGTSCIAGAERSVSVAACRELSRKISKLAGQVTAFYNDAKMLDADALALCNARIPTRSAPGPVQCADGQAGCTTAPRTR
;
A
#
# COMPACT_ATOMS: atom_id res chain seq x y z
N MET A 1 -61.77 19.01 -38.01
CA MET A 1 -60.92 17.85 -37.75
C MET A 1 -59.81 18.28 -36.81
N SER A 2 -59.92 17.92 -35.54
CA SER A 2 -58.97 18.29 -34.51
C SER A 2 -57.99 17.14 -34.31
N ILE A 3 -56.75 17.37 -34.66
CA ILE A 3 -55.68 16.42 -34.42
C ILE A 3 -55.11 16.70 -33.02
N LYS A 4 -55.40 15.81 -32.08
CA LYS A 4 -54.82 15.86 -30.73
C LYS A 4 -53.44 15.21 -30.78
N PHE A 5 -52.40 16.01 -30.67
CA PHE A 5 -51.05 15.53 -30.47
C PHE A 5 -50.93 15.06 -29.02
N VAL A 6 -50.78 13.74 -28.84
CA VAL A 6 -50.38 13.14 -27.57
C VAL A 6 -48.88 13.24 -27.50
N ALA A 7 -48.38 14.13 -26.67
CA ALA A 7 -46.95 14.21 -26.35
C ALA A 7 -46.64 13.13 -25.32
N CYS A 8 -46.01 12.02 -25.78
CA CYS A 8 -45.37 11.06 -24.88
C CYS A 8 -44.07 11.68 -24.35
N ALA A 9 -44.13 12.19 -23.14
CA ALA A 9 -42.91 12.51 -22.38
C ALA A 9 -42.26 11.22 -21.89
N LEU A 10 -41.30 10.72 -22.63
CA LEU A 10 -40.37 9.69 -22.16
C LEU A 10 -39.40 10.35 -21.18
N ALA A 11 -39.75 10.31 -19.90
CA ALA A 11 -38.79 10.59 -18.83
C ALA A 11 -37.77 9.48 -18.79
N GLY A 12 -36.66 9.65 -19.51
CA GLY A 12 -35.49 8.80 -19.38
C GLY A 12 -34.87 8.99 -17.99
N LEU A 13 -35.10 8.05 -17.09
CA LEU A 13 -34.30 7.94 -15.88
C LEU A 13 -32.86 7.56 -16.32
N LEU A 14 -32.03 8.56 -16.43
CA LEU A 14 -30.58 8.36 -16.44
C LEU A 14 -30.21 7.90 -15.02
N LEU A 15 -30.19 6.60 -14.82
CA LEU A 15 -29.48 6.00 -13.70
C LEU A 15 -28.01 6.31 -13.95
N ALA A 16 -27.53 7.41 -13.40
CA ALA A 16 -26.12 7.65 -13.23
C ALA A 16 -25.64 6.56 -12.28
N SER A 17 -25.15 5.48 -12.86
CA SER A 17 -24.34 4.52 -12.12
C SER A 17 -23.07 5.30 -11.75
N ASP A 18 -23.02 5.82 -10.53
CA ASP A 18 -21.77 6.21 -9.92
C ASP A 18 -20.94 4.94 -9.81
N ALA A 19 -20.22 4.63 -10.89
CA ALA A 19 -19.13 3.70 -10.81
C ALA A 19 -18.15 4.36 -9.83
N PHE A 20 -18.15 3.89 -8.60
CA PHE A 20 -17.07 4.17 -7.66
C PHE A 20 -15.81 3.64 -8.31
N ALA A 21 -15.13 4.50 -9.07
CA ALA A 21 -13.80 4.20 -9.55
C ALA A 21 -12.94 4.07 -8.29
N ALA A 22 -12.55 2.84 -7.96
CA ALA A 22 -11.64 2.57 -6.87
C ALA A 22 -10.40 3.42 -7.09
N THR A 23 -10.12 4.33 -6.17
CA THR A 23 -8.96 5.20 -6.26
C THR A 23 -7.70 4.37 -6.10
N PRO A 24 -6.78 4.42 -7.06
CA PRO A 24 -5.54 3.66 -6.97
C PRO A 24 -4.75 4.13 -5.75
N VAL A 25 -4.10 3.20 -5.10
CA VAL A 25 -3.16 3.50 -4.03
C VAL A 25 -1.87 4.02 -4.64
N SER A 26 -1.37 5.11 -4.10
CA SER A 26 -0.11 5.74 -4.48
C SER A 26 0.91 5.64 -3.35
N ALA A 27 2.16 5.49 -3.71
CA ALA A 27 3.28 5.51 -2.78
C ALA A 27 4.35 6.49 -3.25
N GLN A 28 4.97 7.18 -2.32
CA GLN A 28 6.19 7.96 -2.57
C GLN A 28 7.38 7.21 -1.98
N VAL A 29 8.50 7.28 -2.65
CA VAL A 29 9.74 6.61 -2.25
C VAL A 29 10.88 7.61 -2.11
N GLU A 30 11.87 7.26 -1.29
CA GLU A 30 12.98 8.13 -0.94
C GLU A 30 13.90 8.45 -2.14
N LYS A 31 14.20 7.42 -2.93
CA LYS A 31 15.12 7.54 -4.06
C LYS A 31 14.39 7.41 -5.38
N PRO A 32 14.66 8.26 -6.36
CA PRO A 32 14.03 8.15 -7.67
C PRO A 32 14.48 6.88 -8.38
N LEU A 33 13.51 6.19 -8.99
CA LEU A 33 13.77 5.09 -9.90
C LEU A 33 14.17 5.62 -11.27
N MET A 34 15.13 4.99 -11.89
CA MET A 34 15.57 5.32 -13.25
C MET A 34 14.56 4.78 -14.26
N GLY A 35 13.78 5.68 -14.87
CA GLY A 35 12.77 5.31 -15.85
C GLY A 35 11.50 4.69 -15.24
N LYS A 36 10.61 4.26 -16.12
CA LYS A 36 9.34 3.62 -15.73
C LYS A 36 9.57 2.14 -15.45
N SER A 37 9.26 1.72 -14.24
CA SER A 37 9.41 0.35 -13.78
C SER A 37 8.06 -0.26 -13.42
N LEU A 38 7.83 -1.50 -13.85
CA LEU A 38 6.67 -2.31 -13.44
C LEU A 38 7.13 -3.33 -12.41
N ILE A 39 6.52 -3.31 -11.24
CA ILE A 39 6.90 -4.15 -10.10
C ILE A 39 5.68 -4.94 -9.65
N ASP A 40 5.76 -6.26 -9.71
CA ASP A 40 4.71 -7.13 -9.17
C ASP A 40 4.90 -7.30 -7.66
N VAL A 41 3.85 -6.97 -6.92
CA VAL A 41 3.80 -7.09 -5.47
C VAL A 41 2.52 -7.81 -5.07
N GLY A 42 2.64 -9.08 -4.77
CA GLY A 42 1.50 -9.89 -4.32
C GLY A 42 0.37 -9.99 -5.34
N GLY A 43 0.69 -10.09 -6.63
CA GLY A 43 -0.27 -10.14 -7.74
C GLY A 43 -0.81 -8.79 -8.20
N VAL A 44 -0.34 -7.70 -7.62
CA VAL A 44 -0.66 -6.33 -8.06
C VAL A 44 0.56 -5.72 -8.73
N VAL A 45 0.39 -5.28 -9.97
CA VAL A 45 1.45 -4.58 -10.70
C VAL A 45 1.47 -3.11 -10.29
N TRP A 46 2.59 -2.66 -9.79
CA TRP A 46 2.84 -1.26 -9.49
C TRP A 46 3.64 -0.62 -10.62
N THR A 47 3.20 0.53 -11.04
CA THR A 47 3.94 1.38 -11.98
C THR A 47 4.69 2.44 -11.20
N CYS A 48 6.02 2.38 -11.23
CA CYS A 48 6.88 3.32 -10.55
C CYS A 48 7.66 4.16 -11.57
N GLU A 49 7.66 5.48 -11.36
CA GLU A 49 8.43 6.44 -12.16
C GLU A 49 8.93 7.57 -11.26
N GLY A 50 10.22 7.85 -11.30
CA GLY A 50 10.82 8.81 -10.38
C GLY A 50 10.61 8.35 -8.93
N THR A 51 10.03 9.19 -8.09
CA THR A 51 9.74 8.90 -6.68
C THR A 51 8.30 8.44 -6.44
N SER A 52 7.49 8.25 -7.48
CA SER A 52 6.09 7.89 -7.39
C SER A 52 5.82 6.48 -7.87
N CYS A 53 5.04 5.72 -7.11
CA CYS A 53 4.54 4.39 -7.48
C CYS A 53 3.02 4.38 -7.37
N ILE A 54 2.34 3.80 -8.37
CA ILE A 54 0.88 3.70 -8.41
C ILE A 54 0.49 2.24 -8.60
N ALA A 55 -0.41 1.74 -7.76
CA ALA A 55 -0.94 0.39 -7.90
C ALA A 55 -1.85 0.27 -9.13
N GLY A 56 -1.65 -0.77 -9.92
CA GLY A 56 -2.47 -1.04 -11.11
C GLY A 56 -3.81 -1.71 -10.81
N ALA A 57 -4.08 -2.05 -9.55
CA ALA A 57 -5.33 -2.63 -9.10
C ALA A 57 -5.73 -2.06 -7.74
N GLU A 58 -6.99 -2.27 -7.37
CA GLU A 58 -7.52 -1.83 -6.08
C GLU A 58 -6.74 -2.48 -4.92
N ARG A 59 -6.28 -1.64 -4.00
CA ARG A 59 -5.60 -2.05 -2.77
C ARG A 59 -6.09 -1.19 -1.62
N SER A 60 -6.09 -1.74 -0.42
CA SER A 60 -6.32 -0.96 0.79
C SER A 60 -5.08 -0.19 1.22
N VAL A 61 -5.27 1.01 1.75
CA VAL A 61 -4.21 1.77 2.41
C VAL A 61 -4.00 1.18 3.81
N SER A 62 -3.01 0.33 3.95
CA SER A 62 -2.68 -0.37 5.19
C SER A 62 -1.18 -0.54 5.36
N VAL A 63 -0.74 -0.75 6.60
CA VAL A 63 0.66 -1.06 6.89
C VAL A 63 1.09 -2.36 6.20
N ALA A 64 0.22 -3.36 6.11
CA ALA A 64 0.53 -4.62 5.46
C ALA A 64 0.80 -4.45 3.95
N ALA A 65 -0.06 -3.71 3.24
CA ALA A 65 0.11 -3.42 1.82
C ALA A 65 1.39 -2.58 1.57
N CYS A 66 1.64 -1.59 2.41
CA CYS A 66 2.84 -0.77 2.36
C CYS A 66 4.11 -1.61 2.57
N ARG A 67 4.11 -2.54 3.53
CA ARG A 67 5.23 -3.45 3.78
C ARG A 67 5.55 -4.36 2.60
N GLU A 68 4.53 -4.88 1.94
CA GLU A 68 4.72 -5.72 0.75
C GLU A 68 5.46 -4.94 -0.34
N LEU A 69 5.04 -3.71 -0.60
CA LEU A 69 5.73 -2.82 -1.54
C LEU A 69 7.14 -2.50 -1.06
N SER A 70 7.31 -2.07 0.19
CA SER A 70 8.60 -1.71 0.76
C SER A 70 9.65 -2.81 0.64
N ARG A 71 9.28 -4.06 0.88
CA ARG A 71 10.17 -5.22 0.72
C ARG A 71 10.70 -5.37 -0.70
N LYS A 72 9.86 -5.10 -1.69
CA LYS A 72 10.23 -5.25 -3.10
C LYS A 72 11.11 -4.12 -3.59
N ILE A 73 10.84 -2.89 -3.15
CA ILE A 73 11.50 -1.69 -3.69
C ILE A 73 12.65 -1.17 -2.83
N SER A 74 12.80 -1.62 -1.59
CA SER A 74 13.78 -1.06 -0.64
C SER A 74 15.21 -1.02 -1.16
N LYS A 75 15.61 -2.01 -1.92
CA LYS A 75 16.96 -2.06 -2.52
C LYS A 75 17.14 -1.06 -3.66
N LEU A 76 16.06 -0.70 -4.35
CA LEU A 76 16.07 0.16 -5.53
C LEU A 76 15.77 1.62 -5.17
N ALA A 77 14.76 1.82 -4.34
CA ALA A 77 14.16 3.13 -4.08
C ALA A 77 14.25 3.59 -2.60
N GLY A 78 14.83 2.79 -1.74
CA GLY A 78 14.92 3.09 -0.31
C GLY A 78 13.59 2.92 0.42
N GLN A 79 13.29 3.83 1.33
CA GLN A 79 12.09 3.77 2.16
C GLN A 79 10.87 4.34 1.43
N VAL A 80 9.69 3.84 1.80
CA VAL A 80 8.42 4.46 1.44
C VAL A 80 8.22 5.68 2.34
N THR A 81 8.06 6.85 1.74
CA THR A 81 7.91 8.13 2.47
C THR A 81 6.46 8.58 2.59
N ALA A 82 5.58 8.09 1.72
CA ALA A 82 4.14 8.28 1.80
C ALA A 82 3.41 7.09 1.17
N PHE A 83 2.25 6.74 1.71
CA PHE A 83 1.41 5.67 1.21
C PHE A 83 -0.06 6.07 1.40
N TYR A 84 -0.78 6.31 0.32
CA TYR A 84 -2.07 6.98 0.36
C TYR A 84 -2.97 6.68 -0.83
N ASN A 85 -4.25 6.99 -0.66
CA ASN A 85 -5.22 7.18 -1.74
C ASN A 85 -6.05 8.44 -1.42
N ASP A 86 -7.11 8.70 -2.18
CA ASP A 86 -7.95 9.89 -1.97
C ASP A 86 -8.69 9.90 -0.62
N ALA A 87 -8.90 8.74 -0.01
CA ALA A 87 -9.67 8.60 1.22
C ALA A 87 -8.81 8.46 2.48
N LYS A 88 -7.58 7.96 2.35
CA LYS A 88 -6.73 7.59 3.49
C LYS A 88 -5.25 7.76 3.19
N MET A 89 -4.48 8.13 4.19
CA MET A 89 -3.03 8.18 4.17
C MET A 89 -2.47 7.56 5.44
N LEU A 90 -1.36 6.83 5.31
CA LEU A 90 -0.64 6.34 6.49
C LEU A 90 0.04 7.51 7.20
N ASP A 91 -0.09 7.52 8.52
CA ASP A 91 0.63 8.48 9.38
C ASP A 91 2.11 8.10 9.55
N ALA A 92 2.87 8.92 10.25
CA ALA A 92 4.29 8.72 10.47
C ALA A 92 4.60 7.40 11.21
N ASP A 93 3.77 7.03 12.20
CA ASP A 93 3.96 5.79 12.96
C ASP A 93 3.69 4.56 12.09
N ALA A 94 2.64 4.60 11.29
CA ALA A 94 2.31 3.54 10.34
C ALA A 94 3.37 3.40 9.24
N LEU A 95 3.93 4.50 8.74
CA LEU A 95 5.04 4.49 7.79
C LEU A 95 6.31 3.91 8.40
N ALA A 96 6.60 4.22 9.67
CA ALA A 96 7.72 3.62 10.39
C ALA A 96 7.56 2.09 10.49
N LEU A 97 6.35 1.60 10.78
CA LEU A 97 6.04 0.17 10.78
C LEU A 97 6.14 -0.44 9.38
N CYS A 98 5.73 0.28 8.34
CA CYS A 98 5.87 -0.13 6.95
C CYS A 98 7.33 -0.36 6.57
N ASN A 99 8.20 0.56 6.93
CA ASN A 99 9.62 0.52 6.62
C ASN A 99 10.45 -0.29 7.63
N ALA A 100 9.86 -0.73 8.73
CA ALA A 100 10.56 -1.55 9.70
C ALA A 100 11.08 -2.80 9.00
N ARG A 101 12.38 -3.06 9.12
CA ARG A 101 12.97 -4.31 8.66
C ARG A 101 12.28 -5.42 9.41
N ILE A 102 11.48 -6.20 8.69
CA ILE A 102 11.01 -7.46 9.24
C ILE A 102 12.29 -8.26 9.44
N PRO A 103 12.57 -8.70 10.68
CA PRO A 103 13.64 -9.64 10.87
C PRO A 103 13.33 -10.78 9.91
N THR A 104 14.16 -10.91 8.87
CA THR A 104 14.19 -12.14 8.12
C THR A 104 14.22 -13.22 9.19
N ARG A 105 13.38 -14.22 9.08
CA ARG A 105 13.44 -15.42 9.92
C ARG A 105 14.74 -16.19 9.62
N SER A 106 15.84 -15.50 9.65
CA SER A 106 17.10 -16.12 9.96
C SER A 106 16.99 -16.48 11.43
N ALA A 107 17.17 -17.76 11.70
CA ALA A 107 17.20 -18.43 12.97
C ALA A 107 17.07 -17.51 14.18
N PRO A 108 16.20 -17.78 15.17
CA PRO A 108 16.00 -16.87 16.29
C PRO A 108 17.37 -16.50 16.84
N GLY A 109 17.83 -15.29 16.48
CA GLY A 109 18.99 -14.69 17.10
C GLY A 109 18.73 -14.66 18.60
N PRO A 110 19.77 -14.72 19.44
CA PRO A 110 19.59 -14.68 20.87
C PRO A 110 18.72 -13.47 21.18
N VAL A 111 17.56 -13.72 21.81
CA VAL A 111 16.70 -12.67 22.30
C VAL A 111 17.54 -11.91 23.33
N GLN A 112 18.00 -10.73 22.95
CA GLN A 112 18.66 -9.87 23.91
C GLN A 112 17.58 -9.30 24.83
N CYS A 113 17.43 -9.96 25.95
CA CYS A 113 16.60 -9.42 27.02
C CYS A 113 17.40 -8.32 27.70
N ALA A 114 16.83 -7.13 27.77
CA ALA A 114 17.34 -6.12 28.69
C ALA A 114 17.29 -6.69 30.11
N ASP A 115 18.38 -6.52 30.85
CA ASP A 115 18.46 -6.97 32.24
C ASP A 115 17.23 -6.54 33.04
N GLY A 116 16.52 -7.48 33.60
CA GLY A 116 15.36 -7.23 34.46
C GLY A 116 13.99 -7.53 33.84
N GLN A 117 13.89 -8.04 32.62
CA GLN A 117 12.61 -8.51 32.08
C GLN A 117 12.28 -9.92 32.55
N ALA A 118 11.15 -10.06 33.26
CA ALA A 118 10.62 -11.35 33.64
C ALA A 118 10.25 -12.16 32.38
N GLY A 119 10.77 -13.37 32.27
CA GLY A 119 10.48 -14.29 31.17
C GLY A 119 11.63 -14.52 30.19
N CYS A 120 12.73 -13.83 30.32
CA CYS A 120 13.94 -14.08 29.55
C CYS A 120 14.83 -15.08 30.29
N THR A 121 14.76 -16.34 29.89
CA THR A 121 15.75 -17.33 30.31
C THR A 121 17.05 -17.09 29.57
N THR A 122 18.05 -16.60 30.26
CA THR A 122 19.43 -16.67 29.79
C THR A 122 19.82 -18.14 29.68
N ALA A 123 19.91 -18.63 28.44
CA ALA A 123 20.52 -19.93 28.26
C ALA A 123 21.97 -19.89 28.76
N PRO A 124 22.39 -20.83 29.63
CA PRO A 124 23.76 -20.84 30.11
C PRO A 124 24.68 -21.06 28.90
N ARG A 125 25.63 -20.16 28.72
CA ARG A 125 26.76 -20.40 27.81
C ARG A 125 27.54 -21.59 28.36
N THR A 126 27.34 -22.73 27.76
CA THR A 126 28.29 -23.81 27.90
C THR A 126 29.56 -23.42 27.14
N ARG A 127 30.64 -23.28 27.86
CA ARG A 127 31.98 -23.18 27.31
C ARG A 127 32.42 -24.55 26.75
#